data_f92e87e9a6b742f4ce09f7171aa14c84
#
_entry.id   f92e87e9a6b742f4ce09f7171aa14c84
#
_cell.length_a   1.000
_cell.length_b   1.000
_cell.length_c   1.000
_cell.angle_alpha   90.00
_cell.angle_beta   90.00
_cell.angle_gamma   90.00
#
_symmetry.space_group_name_H-M   'P 1'
#
loop_
_entity.id
_entity.type
_entity.pdbx_description
1 polymer ?
#
loop_
_entity_poly.entity_id
_entity_poly.type
_entity_poly.pdbx_seq_one_letter_code
_entity_poly.pdbx_strand_id
1 'polypeptide(L)'
;MESVMKKTAATSLLASCAVSLALFSSCASQEQNTLTPEEIADGWELLFDGKTMKGWKDYNGDTLTEPWHVVDGVIQAHGDGSDLSGYIVTDRQFDNFILDWDWKLSHGGNSGILYHVVEDPYFKVPYVTGPEYQLIDNEGWEKENAPEKLESWQRLGVDYAMHIPDPDSLFVNPPGQWNNSRIVFDNGHVEHWLNGHKILEFEAWTDDWFKRKNSGKWTNAPEYGLAETGAICLQDHGSPASFRNIKIKQLPKKHKQARNLIDGRELKGWTNYGTEKWYVNENDILVCENGPDKQYGYFATNQYYKNFDLTLKFKQVTNGNSGVFFRSFVEPPVKIHG
;
A
#
# COMPACT_ATOMS: atom_id res chain seq x y z
N MET A 1 102.54 -7.37 0.37
CA MET A 1 101.94 -7.66 -0.91
C MET A 1 100.44 -7.91 -0.65
N GLU A 2 99.70 -7.11 -1.32
CA GLU A 2 98.22 -7.06 -1.42
C GLU A 2 97.39 -6.86 -0.15
N SER A 3 96.97 -5.62 -0.01
CA SER A 3 95.95 -5.06 0.86
C SER A 3 94.58 -5.37 0.29
N VAL A 4 93.69 -5.97 1.06
CA VAL A 4 92.26 -6.07 0.71
C VAL A 4 91.50 -5.11 1.62
N MET A 5 90.99 -4.06 1.00
CA MET A 5 90.08 -3.10 1.64
C MET A 5 88.72 -3.72 1.81
N LYS A 6 88.26 -3.82 3.03
CA LYS A 6 86.85 -4.14 3.37
C LYS A 6 86.02 -2.84 3.28
N LYS A 7 85.06 -2.82 2.35
CA LYS A 7 83.98 -1.82 2.31
C LYS A 7 82.90 -2.22 3.29
N THR A 8 82.65 -1.40 4.30
CA THR A 8 81.50 -1.47 5.18
C THR A 8 80.28 -0.82 4.50
N ALA A 9 79.27 -1.56 4.25
CA ALA A 9 77.96 -1.08 3.80
C ALA A 9 77.09 -0.72 5.02
N ALA A 10 76.73 0.54 5.14
CA ALA A 10 75.80 1.02 6.13
C ALA A 10 74.34 0.79 5.61
N THR A 11 73.60 -0.06 6.29
CA THR A 11 72.16 -0.33 6.02
C THR A 11 71.32 0.64 6.85
N SER A 12 70.71 1.62 6.22
CA SER A 12 69.77 2.51 6.87
C SER A 12 68.37 1.76 6.97
N LEU A 13 67.98 1.48 8.19
CA LEU A 13 66.60 1.00 8.50
C LEU A 13 65.66 2.21 8.45
N LEU A 14 64.80 2.29 7.44
CA LEU A 14 63.64 3.16 7.42
C LEU A 14 62.49 2.43 8.16
N ALA A 15 62.21 2.88 9.38
CA ALA A 15 61.05 2.46 10.12
C ALA A 15 59.78 3.12 9.54
N SER A 16 59.00 2.37 8.80
CA SER A 16 57.68 2.78 8.29
C SER A 16 56.65 2.62 9.40
N CYS A 17 56.29 3.73 10.08
CA CYS A 17 55.15 3.77 10.99
C CYS A 17 53.88 3.76 10.15
N ALA A 18 53.28 2.57 9.97
CA ALA A 18 51.92 2.46 9.47
C ALA A 18 50.93 2.83 10.60
N VAL A 19 50.39 4.03 10.54
CA VAL A 19 49.28 4.46 11.39
C VAL A 19 48.04 3.78 10.83
N SER A 20 47.64 2.69 11.45
CA SER A 20 46.33 2.04 11.21
C SER A 20 45.25 2.93 11.81
N LEU A 21 44.59 3.75 10.99
CA LEU A 21 43.33 4.38 11.34
C LEU A 21 42.26 3.25 11.47
N ALA A 22 42.02 2.79 12.67
CA ALA A 22 40.85 1.99 12.98
C ALA A 22 39.64 2.93 12.88
N LEU A 23 38.92 2.83 11.79
CA LEU A 23 37.56 3.38 11.67
C LEU A 23 36.67 2.60 12.64
N PHE A 24 36.58 3.06 13.87
CA PHE A 24 35.48 2.69 14.75
C PHE A 24 34.19 3.30 14.14
N SER A 25 33.51 2.53 13.30
CA SER A 25 32.13 2.78 12.97
C SER A 25 31.34 2.62 14.28
N SER A 26 31.19 3.72 15.00
CA SER A 26 30.26 3.80 16.11
C SER A 26 28.88 3.57 15.52
N CYS A 27 28.31 2.38 15.69
CA CYS A 27 26.88 2.17 15.58
C CYS A 27 26.22 2.95 16.73
N ALA A 28 26.12 4.28 16.57
CA ALA A 28 25.23 5.06 17.39
C ALA A 28 23.81 4.54 17.09
N SER A 29 23.14 3.99 18.09
CA SER A 29 21.72 3.65 17.95
C SER A 29 20.99 4.92 17.53
N GLN A 30 20.27 4.85 16.41
CA GLN A 30 19.47 5.98 15.95
C GLN A 30 18.53 6.42 17.08
N GLU A 31 18.50 7.71 17.37
CA GLU A 31 17.56 8.26 18.35
C GLU A 31 16.14 7.97 17.90
N GLN A 32 15.27 7.60 18.86
CA GLN A 32 13.88 7.24 18.55
C GLN A 32 13.12 8.43 17.95
N ASN A 33 12.26 8.14 16.99
CA ASN A 33 11.39 9.12 16.32
C ASN A 33 12.16 10.30 15.73
N THR A 34 13.31 9.98 15.12
CA THR A 34 14.13 10.92 14.39
C THR A 34 14.44 10.38 13.00
N LEU A 35 14.69 11.28 12.06
CA LEU A 35 15.16 10.93 10.72
C LEU A 35 16.65 11.27 10.60
N THR A 36 17.39 10.43 9.92
CA THR A 36 18.76 10.77 9.55
C THR A 36 18.76 11.86 8.45
N PRO A 37 19.87 12.60 8.26
CA PRO A 37 20.00 13.54 7.15
C PRO A 37 19.75 12.88 5.78
N GLU A 38 20.16 11.62 5.62
CA GLU A 38 19.97 10.83 4.38
C GLU A 38 18.48 10.52 4.18
N GLU A 39 17.75 10.13 5.22
CA GLU A 39 16.30 9.88 5.16
C GLU A 39 15.53 11.16 4.80
N ILE A 40 15.89 12.29 5.41
CA ILE A 40 15.29 13.60 5.08
C ILE A 40 15.54 13.94 3.60
N ALA A 41 16.78 13.78 3.13
CA ALA A 41 17.14 14.05 1.73
C ALA A 41 16.43 13.09 0.75
N ASP A 42 16.14 11.87 1.17
CA ASP A 42 15.42 10.85 0.41
C ASP A 42 13.88 11.00 0.49
N GLY A 43 13.38 12.00 1.21
CA GLY A 43 11.96 12.37 1.27
C GLY A 43 11.13 11.61 2.31
N TRP A 44 11.78 11.04 3.32
CA TRP A 44 11.08 10.47 4.47
C TRP A 44 10.54 11.57 5.38
N GLU A 45 9.40 11.32 5.98
CA GLU A 45 8.77 12.15 7.00
C GLU A 45 8.26 11.29 8.17
N LEU A 46 8.29 11.86 9.38
CA LEU A 46 7.75 11.19 10.57
C LEU A 46 6.23 11.38 10.61
N LEU A 47 5.51 10.29 10.86
CA LEU A 47 4.10 10.32 11.23
C LEU A 47 3.89 10.41 12.75
N PHE A 48 4.97 10.28 13.53
CA PHE A 48 4.96 10.43 14.98
C PHE A 48 6.24 11.13 15.45
N ASP A 49 6.07 12.20 16.21
CA ASP A 49 7.18 13.06 16.70
C ASP A 49 7.82 12.58 18.01
N GLY A 50 7.35 11.43 18.55
CA GLY A 50 7.79 10.90 19.83
C GLY A 50 7.24 11.64 21.08
N LYS A 51 6.38 12.65 20.90
CA LYS A 51 5.93 13.51 22.00
C LYS A 51 4.42 13.72 22.02
N THR A 52 3.81 13.83 20.87
CA THR A 52 2.39 14.21 20.73
C THR A 52 1.68 13.30 19.74
N MET A 53 0.37 13.22 19.86
CA MET A 53 -0.49 12.55 18.88
C MET A 53 -0.90 13.47 17.72
N LYS A 54 -0.16 14.55 17.49
CA LYS A 54 -0.42 15.47 16.38
C LYS A 54 -0.37 14.71 15.04
N GLY A 55 -1.40 14.90 14.22
CA GLY A 55 -1.52 14.20 12.95
C GLY A 55 -2.30 12.88 13.04
N TRP A 56 -2.81 12.53 14.24
CA TRP A 56 -3.62 11.35 14.48
C TRP A 56 -4.95 11.73 15.14
N LYS A 57 -6.01 11.02 14.80
CA LYS A 57 -7.35 11.17 15.35
C LYS A 57 -8.09 9.83 15.35
N ASP A 58 -9.20 9.73 16.06
CA ASP A 58 -10.07 8.56 16.00
C ASP A 58 -10.63 8.39 14.59
N TYR A 59 -10.81 7.16 14.18
CA TYR A 59 -11.46 6.84 12.91
C TYR A 59 -12.89 7.41 12.87
N ASN A 60 -13.21 8.15 11.81
CA ASN A 60 -14.46 8.90 11.67
C ASN A 60 -14.70 9.96 12.76
N GLY A 61 -13.67 10.34 13.50
CA GLY A 61 -13.71 11.39 14.55
C GLY A 61 -12.88 12.61 14.17
N ASP A 62 -13.04 13.68 14.96
CA ASP A 62 -12.26 14.92 14.79
C ASP A 62 -11.13 15.06 15.80
N THR A 63 -11.17 14.28 16.86
CA THR A 63 -10.22 14.32 17.99
C THR A 63 -9.78 12.91 18.34
N LEU A 64 -8.79 12.82 19.22
CA LEU A 64 -8.34 11.55 19.77
C LEU A 64 -8.97 11.36 21.15
N THR A 65 -9.50 10.16 21.38
CA THR A 65 -10.02 9.70 22.67
C THR A 65 -9.16 8.57 23.26
N GLU A 66 -9.44 8.17 24.49
CA GLU A 66 -8.91 6.91 25.01
C GLU A 66 -9.33 5.75 24.11
N PRO A 67 -8.50 4.71 23.91
CA PRO A 67 -7.40 4.29 24.80
C PRO A 67 -5.98 4.63 24.35
N TRP A 68 -5.78 5.52 23.41
CA TRP A 68 -4.46 5.82 22.83
C TRP A 68 -3.75 6.97 23.56
N HIS A 69 -2.44 6.79 23.86
CA HIS A 69 -1.65 7.81 24.57
C HIS A 69 -0.16 7.68 24.21
N VAL A 70 0.63 8.69 24.60
CA VAL A 70 2.09 8.71 24.40
C VAL A 70 2.78 8.54 25.73
N VAL A 71 3.66 7.53 25.83
CA VAL A 71 4.52 7.31 27.01
C VAL A 71 5.95 7.06 26.53
N ASP A 72 6.90 7.81 27.04
CA ASP A 72 8.36 7.64 26.78
C ASP A 72 8.72 7.52 25.28
N GLY A 73 8.13 8.36 24.46
CA GLY A 73 8.38 8.36 23.01
C GLY A 73 7.69 7.24 22.24
N VAL A 74 6.67 6.62 22.81
CA VAL A 74 5.95 5.48 22.22
C VAL A 74 4.45 5.78 22.20
N ILE A 75 3.79 5.55 21.07
CA ILE A 75 2.33 5.45 21.02
C ILE A 75 1.94 4.09 21.61
N GLN A 76 1.04 4.11 22.57
CA GLN A 76 0.54 2.90 23.22
C GLN A 76 -0.98 2.84 23.15
N ALA A 77 -1.50 1.65 22.81
CA ALA A 77 -2.87 1.25 23.07
C ALA A 77 -2.92 0.49 24.40
N HIS A 78 -3.88 0.78 25.26
CA HIS A 78 -4.04 0.09 26.55
C HIS A 78 -4.61 -1.31 26.43
N GLY A 79 -5.23 -1.64 25.30
CA GLY A 79 -5.86 -2.94 25.11
C GLY A 79 -7.31 -2.99 25.61
N ASP A 80 -7.95 -1.86 25.73
CA ASP A 80 -9.38 -1.73 26.09
C ASP A 80 -10.23 -1.17 24.93
N GLY A 81 -9.63 -1.09 23.73
CA GLY A 81 -10.31 -0.75 22.49
C GLY A 81 -11.26 -1.85 22.00
N SER A 82 -12.15 -1.45 21.10
CA SER A 82 -13.12 -2.32 20.45
C SER A 82 -13.18 -2.06 18.96
N ASP A 83 -13.87 -2.88 18.20
CA ASP A 83 -14.11 -2.67 16.76
C ASP A 83 -14.77 -1.32 16.42
N LEU A 84 -15.32 -0.61 17.39
CA LEU A 84 -15.92 0.71 17.20
C LEU A 84 -15.07 1.88 17.69
N SER A 85 -14.11 1.63 18.60
CA SER A 85 -13.31 2.66 19.26
C SER A 85 -11.81 2.38 19.28
N GLY A 86 -11.36 1.25 18.76
CA GLY A 86 -9.97 0.80 18.81
C GLY A 86 -9.11 1.26 17.64
N TYR A 87 -9.51 2.27 16.88
CA TYR A 87 -8.80 2.69 15.66
C TYR A 87 -8.46 4.17 15.66
N ILE A 88 -7.20 4.48 15.40
CA ILE A 88 -6.77 5.84 15.09
C ILE A 88 -6.23 5.93 13.67
N VAL A 89 -6.45 7.05 13.03
CA VAL A 89 -6.03 7.28 11.64
C VAL A 89 -5.20 8.56 11.53
N THR A 90 -4.36 8.61 10.51
CA THR A 90 -3.69 9.87 10.15
C THR A 90 -4.72 10.89 9.63
N ASP A 91 -4.52 12.16 9.95
CA ASP A 91 -5.31 13.29 9.42
C ASP A 91 -5.01 13.53 7.91
N ARG A 92 -3.93 12.96 7.40
CA ARG A 92 -3.50 13.01 6.01
C ARG A 92 -3.76 11.67 5.32
N GLN A 93 -3.93 11.73 4.02
CA GLN A 93 -4.10 10.55 3.16
C GLN A 93 -2.88 10.35 2.27
N PHE A 94 -2.61 9.11 1.93
CA PHE A 94 -1.46 8.69 1.13
C PHE A 94 -1.93 7.77 -0.01
N ASP A 95 -1.29 7.88 -1.19
CA ASP A 95 -1.56 7.01 -2.33
C ASP A 95 -0.45 5.96 -2.53
N ASN A 96 0.74 6.37 -2.93
CA ASN A 96 1.88 5.48 -3.08
C ASN A 96 2.93 5.84 -2.04
N PHE A 97 3.43 4.85 -1.33
CA PHE A 97 4.29 5.11 -0.18
C PHE A 97 5.18 3.91 0.18
N ILE A 98 6.21 4.20 0.96
CA ILE A 98 6.88 3.24 1.84
C ILE A 98 6.55 3.68 3.26
N LEU A 99 5.89 2.84 4.03
CA LEU A 99 5.61 3.02 5.46
C LEU A 99 6.52 2.09 6.25
N ASP A 100 7.23 2.64 7.24
CA ASP A 100 8.17 1.89 8.09
C ASP A 100 7.87 2.22 9.55
N TRP A 101 7.82 1.21 10.42
CA TRP A 101 7.49 1.40 11.83
C TRP A 101 8.07 0.32 12.71
N ASP A 102 8.35 0.65 13.97
CA ASP A 102 8.62 -0.34 15.01
C ASP A 102 7.35 -0.60 15.82
N TRP A 103 7.16 -1.86 16.18
CA TRP A 103 6.03 -2.32 16.99
C TRP A 103 6.43 -3.34 18.04
N LYS A 104 5.64 -3.41 19.10
CA LYS A 104 5.80 -4.38 20.18
C LYS A 104 4.41 -4.74 20.72
N LEU A 105 4.13 -6.04 20.83
CA LEU A 105 2.90 -6.56 21.39
C LEU A 105 3.14 -7.18 22.77
N SER A 106 2.08 -7.24 23.59
CA SER A 106 2.01 -8.10 24.77
C SER A 106 1.97 -9.57 24.36
N HIS A 107 2.12 -10.49 25.34
CA HIS A 107 1.83 -11.91 25.13
C HIS A 107 0.37 -12.07 24.67
N GLY A 108 0.14 -12.93 23.68
CA GLY A 108 -1.17 -13.10 23.06
C GLY A 108 -1.72 -11.87 22.33
N GLY A 109 -0.91 -10.81 22.21
CA GLY A 109 -1.34 -9.52 21.66
C GLY A 109 -1.77 -9.59 20.21
N ASN A 110 -2.77 -8.76 19.86
CA ASN A 110 -3.32 -8.60 18.52
C ASN A 110 -3.48 -7.11 18.21
N SER A 111 -3.09 -6.73 17.02
CA SER A 111 -3.16 -5.37 16.45
C SER A 111 -3.02 -5.44 14.94
N GLY A 112 -3.00 -4.28 14.26
CA GLY A 112 -2.81 -4.18 12.82
C GLY A 112 -2.44 -2.78 12.36
N ILE A 113 -1.82 -2.71 11.19
CA ILE A 113 -1.68 -1.47 10.43
C ILE A 113 -2.56 -1.60 9.20
N LEU A 114 -3.52 -0.67 9.07
CA LEU A 114 -4.34 -0.60 7.87
C LEU A 114 -3.90 0.59 7.02
N TYR A 115 -4.03 0.46 5.72
CA TYR A 115 -3.68 1.53 4.79
C TYR A 115 -4.80 1.76 3.76
N HIS A 116 -4.78 2.93 3.10
CA HIS A 116 -5.85 3.38 2.20
C HIS A 116 -7.24 3.34 2.84
N VAL A 117 -7.28 3.60 4.15
CA VAL A 117 -8.53 3.65 4.89
C VAL A 117 -9.35 4.85 4.44
N VAL A 118 -10.61 4.59 4.09
CA VAL A 118 -11.59 5.63 3.74
C VAL A 118 -12.41 5.97 4.98
N GLU A 119 -12.45 7.25 5.34
CA GLU A 119 -13.32 7.77 6.35
C GLU A 119 -14.64 8.24 5.73
N ASP A 120 -15.72 7.62 6.15
CA ASP A 120 -17.08 8.02 5.81
C ASP A 120 -18.02 7.46 6.91
N PRO A 121 -19.01 8.22 7.39
CA PRO A 121 -19.96 7.74 8.40
C PRO A 121 -20.74 6.47 8.01
N TYR A 122 -20.78 6.13 6.72
CA TYR A 122 -21.34 4.89 6.22
C TYR A 122 -20.51 3.66 6.65
N PHE A 123 -19.18 3.78 6.68
CA PHE A 123 -18.28 2.72 7.11
C PHE A 123 -18.05 2.81 8.62
N LYS A 124 -18.54 1.83 9.35
CA LYS A 124 -18.46 1.83 10.83
C LYS A 124 -17.09 1.44 11.35
N VAL A 125 -16.32 0.72 10.55
CA VAL A 125 -14.99 0.20 10.89
C VAL A 125 -14.03 0.34 9.70
N PRO A 126 -12.73 0.64 9.93
CA PRO A 126 -11.79 0.96 8.85
C PRO A 126 -11.45 -0.25 7.98
N TYR A 127 -11.52 -1.47 8.51
CA TYR A 127 -11.13 -2.69 7.79
C TYR A 127 -12.10 -3.09 6.66
N VAL A 128 -13.26 -2.44 6.54
CA VAL A 128 -14.16 -2.66 5.38
C VAL A 128 -13.69 -1.94 4.13
N THR A 129 -12.75 -1.02 4.27
CA THR A 129 -12.15 -0.28 3.14
C THR A 129 -10.64 -0.48 3.04
N GLY A 130 -9.92 -0.47 4.17
CA GLY A 130 -8.46 -0.54 4.23
C GLY A 130 -7.92 -1.95 4.36
N PRO A 131 -7.00 -2.39 3.48
CA PRO A 131 -6.22 -3.61 3.68
C PRO A 131 -5.37 -3.52 4.95
N GLU A 132 -5.11 -4.67 5.57
CA GLU A 132 -4.44 -4.76 6.85
C GLU A 132 -3.16 -5.62 6.80
N TYR A 133 -2.06 -5.05 7.27
CA TYR A 133 -0.88 -5.81 7.70
C TYR A 133 -1.13 -6.31 9.12
N GLN A 134 -1.37 -7.61 9.28
CA GLN A 134 -1.71 -8.21 10.57
C GLN A 134 -0.52 -8.24 11.53
N LEU A 135 -0.73 -7.80 12.77
CA LEU A 135 0.21 -7.87 13.89
C LEU A 135 -0.39 -8.72 14.99
N ILE A 136 0.16 -9.91 15.22
CA ILE A 136 -0.36 -10.85 16.23
C ILE A 136 0.75 -11.75 16.77
N ASP A 137 0.73 -12.05 18.08
CA ASP A 137 1.50 -13.14 18.67
C ASP A 137 0.75 -14.45 18.45
N ASN A 138 1.06 -15.13 17.35
CA ASN A 138 0.36 -16.35 16.93
C ASN A 138 0.25 -17.39 18.04
N GLU A 139 1.37 -17.70 18.69
CA GLU A 139 1.43 -18.79 19.69
C GLU A 139 0.76 -18.39 21.01
N GLY A 140 0.99 -17.16 21.46
CA GLY A 140 0.37 -16.64 22.68
C GLY A 140 -1.14 -16.54 22.52
N TRP A 141 -1.62 -16.01 21.39
CA TRP A 141 -3.04 -15.89 21.10
C TRP A 141 -3.74 -17.28 21.11
N GLU A 142 -3.17 -18.27 20.40
CA GLU A 142 -3.71 -19.62 20.35
C GLU A 142 -3.71 -20.30 21.72
N LYS A 143 -2.76 -19.96 22.59
CA LYS A 143 -2.70 -20.49 23.94
C LYS A 143 -3.75 -19.90 24.86
N GLU A 144 -3.97 -18.58 24.76
CA GLU A 144 -4.95 -17.87 25.59
C GLU A 144 -6.39 -18.13 25.17
N ASN A 145 -6.63 -18.39 23.88
CA ASN A 145 -7.95 -18.64 23.32
C ASN A 145 -8.25 -20.13 23.07
N ALA A 146 -7.46 -21.05 23.64
CA ALA A 146 -7.67 -22.48 23.43
C ALA A 146 -9.09 -22.93 23.78
N PRO A 147 -9.71 -23.81 22.97
CA PRO A 147 -9.14 -24.62 21.89
C PRO A 147 -9.09 -23.95 20.51
N GLU A 148 -9.42 -22.68 20.39
CA GLU A 148 -9.41 -21.95 19.11
C GLU A 148 -8.02 -21.87 18.51
N LYS A 149 -7.97 -21.92 17.18
CA LYS A 149 -6.73 -21.83 16.39
C LYS A 149 -6.87 -20.76 15.34
N LEU A 150 -5.77 -20.06 15.08
CA LEU A 150 -5.70 -19.10 14.00
C LEU A 150 -5.70 -19.82 12.64
N GLU A 151 -6.59 -19.41 11.78
CA GLU A 151 -6.51 -19.75 10.37
C GLU A 151 -5.25 -19.12 9.75
N SER A 152 -4.75 -19.70 8.66
CA SER A 152 -3.52 -19.21 8.02
C SER A 152 -3.58 -17.74 7.61
N TRP A 153 -4.75 -17.26 7.25
CA TRP A 153 -5.01 -15.87 6.82
C TRP A 153 -5.18 -14.85 7.98
N GLN A 154 -5.13 -15.30 9.23
CA GLN A 154 -5.20 -14.46 10.44
C GLN A 154 -3.85 -14.25 11.11
N ARG A 155 -2.79 -14.89 10.62
CA ARG A 155 -1.47 -14.92 11.24
C ARG A 155 -0.66 -13.66 10.97
N LEU A 156 0.41 -13.50 11.76
CA LEU A 156 1.34 -12.38 11.63
C LEU A 156 1.81 -12.17 10.17
N GLY A 157 1.82 -10.91 9.73
CA GLY A 157 2.42 -10.48 8.48
C GLY A 157 1.57 -10.70 7.23
N VAL A 158 0.41 -11.34 7.35
CA VAL A 158 -0.52 -11.52 6.22
C VAL A 158 -1.06 -10.16 5.75
N ASP A 159 -1.44 -10.07 4.48
CA ASP A 159 -2.49 -9.18 3.99
C ASP A 159 -3.81 -9.85 4.36
N TYR A 160 -4.46 -9.33 5.40
CA TYR A 160 -5.50 -10.05 6.16
C TYR A 160 -6.63 -10.60 5.29
N ALA A 161 -6.79 -11.91 5.34
CA ALA A 161 -7.76 -12.68 4.55
C ALA A 161 -7.59 -12.59 3.01
N MET A 162 -6.39 -12.17 2.53
CA MET A 162 -6.07 -12.06 1.12
C MET A 162 -4.81 -12.84 0.74
N HIS A 163 -3.64 -12.42 1.23
CA HIS A 163 -2.35 -13.01 0.88
C HIS A 163 -1.61 -13.47 2.12
N ILE A 164 -0.95 -14.62 2.02
CA ILE A 164 -0.33 -15.31 3.15
C ILE A 164 1.16 -15.45 2.86
N PRO A 165 2.05 -14.97 3.76
CA PRO A 165 3.48 -15.18 3.63
C PRO A 165 3.85 -16.64 3.84
N ASP A 166 5.03 -17.05 3.37
CA ASP A 166 5.63 -18.32 3.75
C ASP A 166 5.96 -18.26 5.25
N PRO A 167 5.42 -19.17 6.09
CA PRO A 167 5.70 -19.19 7.52
C PRO A 167 7.19 -19.25 7.85
N ASP A 168 8.00 -19.90 7.04
CA ASP A 168 9.45 -20.02 7.23
C ASP A 168 10.21 -18.69 6.98
N SER A 169 9.54 -17.68 6.40
CA SER A 169 10.09 -16.33 6.17
C SER A 169 9.92 -15.38 7.37
N LEU A 170 9.19 -15.78 8.41
CA LEU A 170 8.82 -14.91 9.52
C LEU A 170 9.90 -14.91 10.62
N PHE A 171 10.84 -13.96 10.54
CA PHE A 171 11.88 -13.74 11.57
C PHE A 171 11.37 -12.73 12.60
N VAL A 172 10.49 -13.16 13.52
CA VAL A 172 9.85 -12.32 14.53
C VAL A 172 10.57 -12.40 15.88
N ASN A 173 10.75 -11.25 16.53
CA ASN A 173 11.19 -11.20 17.93
C ASN A 173 10.00 -11.53 18.85
N PRO A 174 10.23 -12.20 20.00
CA PRO A 174 9.18 -12.60 20.93
C PRO A 174 8.34 -11.43 21.44
N PRO A 175 7.12 -11.70 21.96
CA PRO A 175 6.30 -10.69 22.63
C PRO A 175 7.08 -9.92 23.70
N GLY A 176 6.81 -8.62 23.82
CA GLY A 176 7.55 -7.71 24.70
C GLY A 176 8.85 -7.17 24.11
N GLN A 177 9.30 -7.66 22.97
CA GLN A 177 10.44 -7.13 22.21
C GLN A 177 9.99 -6.35 20.99
N TRP A 178 10.82 -5.39 20.55
CA TRP A 178 10.57 -4.58 19.37
C TRP A 178 10.81 -5.35 18.09
N ASN A 179 9.90 -5.22 17.16
CA ASN A 179 10.00 -5.65 15.77
C ASN A 179 9.91 -4.43 14.87
N ASN A 180 10.49 -4.50 13.69
CA ASN A 180 10.31 -3.52 12.62
C ASN A 180 9.49 -4.14 11.49
N SER A 181 8.56 -3.39 10.94
CA SER A 181 7.83 -3.78 9.74
C SER A 181 7.79 -2.64 8.73
N ARG A 182 7.56 -3.02 7.48
CA ARG A 182 7.43 -2.09 6.36
C ARG A 182 6.34 -2.56 5.42
N ILE A 183 5.58 -1.60 4.90
CA ILE A 183 4.72 -1.76 3.74
C ILE A 183 5.32 -0.91 2.61
N VAL A 184 5.48 -1.49 1.43
CA VAL A 184 5.68 -0.75 0.19
C VAL A 184 4.37 -0.83 -0.59
N PHE A 185 3.82 0.30 -0.98
CA PHE A 185 2.70 0.39 -1.91
C PHE A 185 3.12 1.27 -3.09
N ASP A 186 3.46 0.65 -4.22
CA ASP A 186 3.93 1.34 -5.42
C ASP A 186 3.01 1.04 -6.62
N ASN A 187 1.97 1.87 -6.81
CA ASN A 187 1.07 1.78 -7.98
C ASN A 187 0.39 0.40 -8.14
N GLY A 188 0.01 -0.20 -7.01
CA GLY A 188 -0.63 -1.50 -6.94
C GLY A 188 0.31 -2.67 -6.64
N HIS A 189 1.62 -2.50 -6.81
CA HIS A 189 2.60 -3.43 -6.28
C HIS A 189 2.72 -3.26 -4.77
N VAL A 190 2.54 -4.33 -4.02
CA VAL A 190 2.55 -4.31 -2.55
C VAL A 190 3.58 -5.28 -2.01
N GLU A 191 4.37 -4.82 -1.05
CA GLU A 191 5.30 -5.67 -0.31
C GLU A 191 5.07 -5.52 1.20
N HIS A 192 5.13 -6.63 1.93
CA HIS A 192 5.25 -6.66 3.38
C HIS A 192 6.64 -7.11 3.79
N TRP A 193 7.22 -6.40 4.75
CA TRP A 193 8.54 -6.70 5.30
C TRP A 193 8.47 -6.85 6.81
N LEU A 194 9.28 -7.74 7.38
CA LEU A 194 9.42 -7.98 8.81
C LEU A 194 10.89 -8.11 9.17
N ASN A 195 11.38 -7.29 10.10
CA ASN A 195 12.78 -7.28 10.57
C ASN A 195 13.82 -7.33 9.44
N GLY A 196 13.58 -6.52 8.38
CA GLY A 196 14.46 -6.41 7.22
C GLY A 196 14.32 -7.50 6.16
N HIS A 197 13.40 -8.45 6.33
CA HIS A 197 13.11 -9.52 5.37
C HIS A 197 11.78 -9.26 4.67
N LYS A 198 11.76 -9.34 3.33
CA LYS A 198 10.51 -9.32 2.57
C LYS A 198 9.80 -10.67 2.79
N ILE A 199 8.60 -10.62 3.36
CA ILE A 199 7.82 -11.80 3.71
C ILE A 199 6.67 -12.06 2.75
N LEU A 200 6.21 -11.03 2.03
CA LEU A 200 5.07 -11.12 1.13
C LEU A 200 5.21 -10.07 0.03
N GLU A 201 4.79 -10.44 -1.20
CA GLU A 201 4.57 -9.47 -2.28
C GLU A 201 3.39 -9.89 -3.16
N PHE A 202 2.65 -8.93 -3.68
CA PHE A 202 1.52 -9.18 -4.58
C PHE A 202 1.16 -7.93 -5.40
N GLU A 203 0.34 -8.14 -6.44
CA GLU A 203 -0.22 -7.06 -7.25
C GLU A 203 -1.69 -6.86 -6.89
N ALA A 204 -2.01 -5.70 -6.33
CA ALA A 204 -3.38 -5.28 -6.07
C ALA A 204 -4.13 -5.05 -7.39
N TRP A 205 -5.46 -5.19 -7.34
CA TRP A 205 -6.39 -4.89 -8.42
C TRP A 205 -6.22 -5.74 -9.69
N THR A 206 -5.51 -6.87 -9.62
CA THR A 206 -5.46 -7.90 -10.67
C THR A 206 -6.68 -8.80 -10.60
N ASP A 207 -6.89 -9.61 -11.64
CA ASP A 207 -7.99 -10.60 -11.65
C ASP A 207 -7.86 -11.61 -10.49
N ASP A 208 -6.63 -12.02 -10.12
CA ASP A 208 -6.39 -12.89 -8.95
C ASP A 208 -6.76 -12.19 -7.66
N TRP A 209 -6.33 -10.93 -7.48
CA TRP A 209 -6.67 -10.13 -6.33
C TRP A 209 -8.20 -9.98 -6.17
N PHE A 210 -8.91 -9.67 -7.26
CA PHE A 210 -10.38 -9.57 -7.23
C PHE A 210 -11.05 -10.92 -6.95
N LYS A 211 -10.49 -12.01 -7.46
CA LYS A 211 -10.99 -13.36 -7.17
C LYS A 211 -10.88 -13.66 -5.66
N ARG A 212 -9.72 -13.38 -5.03
CA ARG A 212 -9.52 -13.56 -3.59
C ARG A 212 -10.50 -12.71 -2.79
N LYS A 213 -10.57 -11.40 -3.07
CA LYS A 213 -11.50 -10.48 -2.42
C LYS A 213 -12.95 -10.99 -2.48
N ASN A 214 -13.41 -11.47 -3.63
CA ASN A 214 -14.79 -11.83 -3.87
C ASN A 214 -15.13 -13.28 -3.49
N SER A 215 -14.18 -14.08 -3.01
CA SER A 215 -14.40 -15.48 -2.63
C SER A 215 -14.14 -15.77 -1.15
N GLY A 216 -13.73 -14.80 -0.34
CA GLY A 216 -13.37 -14.96 1.07
C GLY A 216 -14.15 -14.04 2.00
N LYS A 217 -13.50 -13.64 3.09
CA LYS A 217 -14.04 -12.74 4.13
C LYS A 217 -14.64 -11.45 3.55
N TRP A 218 -14.02 -10.93 2.49
CA TRP A 218 -14.37 -9.63 1.92
C TRP A 218 -15.48 -9.65 0.87
N THR A 219 -16.12 -10.80 0.64
CA THR A 219 -17.25 -10.92 -0.31
C THR A 219 -18.36 -9.91 -0.03
N ASN A 220 -18.63 -9.62 1.23
CA ASN A 220 -19.65 -8.67 1.67
C ASN A 220 -19.11 -7.28 2.00
N ALA A 221 -17.85 -7.00 1.67
CA ALA A 221 -17.22 -5.68 1.80
C ALA A 221 -16.85 -5.16 0.39
N PRO A 222 -17.79 -4.62 -0.36
CA PRO A 222 -17.58 -4.24 -1.76
C PRO A 222 -16.45 -3.20 -1.93
N GLU A 223 -16.27 -2.32 -0.96
CA GLU A 223 -15.27 -1.24 -1.00
C GLU A 223 -13.88 -1.65 -0.49
N TYR A 224 -13.71 -2.88 0.03
CA TYR A 224 -12.43 -3.34 0.56
C TYR A 224 -11.30 -3.23 -0.48
N GLY A 225 -10.25 -2.51 -0.11
CA GLY A 225 -9.01 -2.36 -0.89
C GLY A 225 -9.17 -1.66 -2.24
N LEU A 226 -10.30 -0.98 -2.51
CA LEU A 226 -10.54 -0.30 -3.79
C LEU A 226 -10.01 1.13 -3.82
N ALA A 227 -9.80 1.76 -2.67
CA ALA A 227 -9.29 3.12 -2.61
C ALA A 227 -7.81 3.14 -3.02
N GLU A 228 -7.48 4.06 -3.93
CA GLU A 228 -6.08 4.31 -4.33
C GLU A 228 -5.39 5.33 -3.41
N THR A 229 -6.14 5.96 -2.52
CA THR A 229 -5.68 6.97 -1.57
C THR A 229 -6.50 6.85 -0.30
N GLY A 230 -5.87 6.94 0.85
CA GLY A 230 -6.55 6.90 2.13
C GLY A 230 -5.59 7.07 3.32
N ALA A 231 -6.14 7.04 4.52
CA ALA A 231 -5.39 7.21 5.74
C ALA A 231 -4.60 5.93 6.10
N ILE A 232 -3.54 6.11 6.89
CA ILE A 232 -2.87 5.02 7.63
C ILE A 232 -3.59 4.89 8.98
N CYS A 233 -3.84 3.65 9.40
CA CYS A 233 -4.59 3.36 10.61
C CYS A 233 -3.81 2.43 11.54
N LEU A 234 -3.84 2.70 12.84
CA LEU A 234 -3.38 1.80 13.91
C LEU A 234 -4.60 1.19 14.60
N GLN A 235 -4.52 -0.10 14.92
CA GLN A 235 -5.60 -0.84 15.56
C GLN A 235 -5.26 -1.16 17.03
N ASP A 236 -6.19 -0.87 17.95
CA ASP A 236 -6.28 -1.52 19.26
C ASP A 236 -7.33 -2.63 19.19
N HIS A 237 -6.90 -3.86 19.29
CA HIS A 237 -7.77 -5.05 19.24
C HIS A 237 -7.93 -5.71 20.60
N GLY A 238 -8.00 -4.92 21.67
CA GLY A 238 -8.24 -5.41 23.03
C GLY A 238 -7.01 -5.98 23.73
N SER A 239 -5.80 -5.72 23.21
CA SER A 239 -4.55 -6.09 23.86
C SER A 239 -3.49 -4.98 23.73
N PRO A 240 -2.62 -4.79 24.76
CA PRO A 240 -1.60 -3.74 24.70
C PRO A 240 -0.68 -3.88 23.49
N ALA A 241 -0.63 -2.80 22.68
CA ALA A 241 0.25 -2.65 21.54
C ALA A 241 1.04 -1.34 21.64
N SER A 242 2.26 -1.33 21.13
CA SER A 242 3.16 -0.18 21.20
C SER A 242 3.79 0.09 19.84
N PHE A 243 3.89 1.38 19.48
CA PHE A 243 4.41 1.82 18.18
C PHE A 243 5.37 3.00 18.34
N ARG A 244 6.43 3.02 17.56
CA ARG A 244 7.40 4.12 17.48
C ARG A 244 8.07 4.15 16.10
N ASN A 245 8.90 5.16 15.86
CA ASN A 245 9.65 5.30 14.60
C ASN A 245 8.76 5.21 13.36
N ILE A 246 7.49 5.64 13.48
CA ILE A 246 6.54 5.60 12.37
C ILE A 246 6.94 6.68 11.37
N LYS A 247 7.40 6.27 10.21
CA LYS A 247 7.85 7.17 9.14
C LYS A 247 7.33 6.71 7.79
N ILE A 248 7.10 7.65 6.92
CA ILE A 248 6.57 7.41 5.59
C ILE A 248 7.40 8.16 4.54
N LYS A 249 7.55 7.54 3.38
CA LYS A 249 8.09 8.18 2.18
C LYS A 249 7.05 8.06 1.08
N GLN A 250 6.58 9.19 0.56
CA GLN A 250 5.65 9.19 -0.55
C GLN A 250 6.39 8.84 -1.85
N LEU A 251 5.80 7.96 -2.64
CA LEU A 251 6.31 7.54 -3.94
C LEU A 251 5.54 8.25 -5.07
N PRO A 252 6.19 8.49 -6.23
CA PRO A 252 5.51 9.14 -7.34
C PRO A 252 4.40 8.25 -7.91
N LYS A 253 3.25 8.86 -8.16
CA LYS A 253 2.18 8.19 -8.90
C LYS A 253 2.65 7.99 -10.35
N LYS A 254 2.74 6.73 -10.76
CA LYS A 254 3.01 6.37 -12.15
C LYS A 254 1.71 6.57 -12.94
N HIS A 255 1.64 7.60 -13.75
CA HIS A 255 0.54 7.73 -14.69
C HIS A 255 0.56 6.53 -15.62
N LYS A 256 -0.48 5.70 -15.59
CA LYS A 256 -0.66 4.67 -16.62
C LYS A 256 -0.65 5.40 -17.94
N GLN A 257 0.24 5.00 -18.84
CA GLN A 257 0.35 5.64 -20.14
C GLN A 257 -1.02 5.57 -20.82
N ALA A 258 -1.60 6.72 -21.14
CA ALA A 258 -2.88 6.76 -21.83
C ALA A 258 -2.73 6.03 -23.16
N ARG A 259 -3.66 5.11 -23.44
CA ARG A 259 -3.70 4.41 -24.72
C ARG A 259 -4.85 4.96 -25.56
N ASN A 260 -4.63 5.06 -26.85
CA ASN A 260 -5.71 5.35 -27.76
C ASN A 260 -6.69 4.16 -27.79
N LEU A 261 -7.96 4.42 -27.50
CA LEU A 261 -9.01 3.42 -27.63
C LEU A 261 -9.43 3.20 -29.08
N ILE A 262 -9.22 4.20 -29.93
CA ILE A 262 -9.35 4.10 -31.38
C ILE A 262 -7.94 4.05 -31.95
N ASP A 263 -7.51 2.87 -32.35
CA ASP A 263 -6.20 2.62 -32.94
C ASP A 263 -6.38 2.09 -34.37
N GLY A 264 -6.14 2.99 -35.32
CA GLY A 264 -6.32 2.71 -36.72
C GLY A 264 -7.77 2.66 -37.20
N ARG A 265 -7.95 2.26 -38.47
CA ARG A 265 -9.26 2.34 -39.17
C ARG A 265 -10.12 1.08 -39.02
N GLU A 266 -9.56 0.01 -38.49
CA GLU A 266 -10.26 -1.28 -38.41
C GLU A 266 -11.20 -1.39 -37.20
N LEU A 267 -11.17 -0.45 -36.27
CA LEU A 267 -12.00 -0.39 -35.05
C LEU A 267 -11.98 -1.71 -34.24
N LYS A 268 -10.82 -2.38 -34.24
CA LYS A 268 -10.62 -3.61 -33.46
C LYS A 268 -10.92 -3.37 -31.98
N GLY A 269 -11.59 -4.31 -31.34
CA GLY A 269 -11.94 -4.20 -29.91
C GLY A 269 -13.20 -3.39 -29.64
N TRP A 270 -13.99 -3.09 -30.68
CA TRP A 270 -15.27 -2.43 -30.58
C TRP A 270 -16.38 -3.23 -31.27
N THR A 271 -17.60 -3.12 -30.77
CA THR A 271 -18.80 -3.73 -31.36
C THR A 271 -19.85 -2.65 -31.60
N ASN A 272 -20.42 -2.68 -32.79
CA ASN A 272 -21.57 -1.86 -33.17
C ASN A 272 -22.89 -2.57 -32.76
N TYR A 273 -23.70 -1.89 -32.00
CA TYR A 273 -25.03 -2.34 -31.56
C TYR A 273 -26.07 -1.40 -32.15
N GLY A 274 -26.50 -1.69 -33.35
CA GLY A 274 -27.45 -0.88 -34.12
C GLY A 274 -27.13 -0.91 -35.58
N THR A 275 -27.75 0.01 -36.33
CA THR A 275 -27.61 0.15 -37.79
C THR A 275 -26.74 1.34 -38.17
N GLU A 276 -26.22 2.08 -37.21
CA GLU A 276 -25.33 3.24 -37.39
C GLU A 276 -24.05 2.81 -38.06
N LYS A 277 -23.52 3.71 -38.86
CA LYS A 277 -22.24 3.53 -39.53
C LYS A 277 -21.15 4.23 -38.71
N TRP A 278 -20.23 3.43 -38.17
CA TRP A 278 -19.07 3.91 -37.45
C TRP A 278 -17.82 3.68 -38.29
N TYR A 279 -17.00 4.72 -38.50
CA TYR A 279 -15.76 4.62 -39.25
C TYR A 279 -14.75 5.68 -38.82
N VAL A 280 -13.46 5.45 -39.05
CA VAL A 280 -12.42 6.47 -38.89
C VAL A 280 -12.17 7.10 -40.22
N ASN A 281 -12.32 8.44 -40.31
CA ASN A 281 -12.11 9.19 -41.52
C ASN A 281 -10.61 9.43 -41.83
N GLU A 282 -10.32 10.18 -42.87
CA GLU A 282 -8.95 10.51 -43.31
C GLU A 282 -8.15 11.37 -42.31
N ASN A 283 -8.83 12.05 -41.38
CA ASN A 283 -8.22 12.88 -40.34
C ASN A 283 -8.13 12.13 -38.98
N ASP A 284 -8.21 10.81 -38.98
CA ASP A 284 -8.19 9.95 -37.79
C ASP A 284 -9.30 10.28 -36.77
N ILE A 285 -10.45 10.72 -37.24
CA ILE A 285 -11.62 11.02 -36.41
C ILE A 285 -12.63 9.89 -36.54
N LEU A 286 -13.05 9.33 -35.37
CA LEU A 286 -14.18 8.40 -35.33
C LEU A 286 -15.48 9.17 -35.66
N VAL A 287 -16.16 8.75 -36.70
CA VAL A 287 -17.40 9.36 -37.19
C VAL A 287 -18.54 8.37 -36.99
N CYS A 288 -19.69 8.91 -36.55
CA CYS A 288 -20.95 8.20 -36.51
C CYS A 288 -21.93 8.84 -37.49
N GLU A 289 -22.51 8.05 -38.38
CA GLU A 289 -23.61 8.42 -39.23
C GLU A 289 -24.88 7.63 -38.82
N ASN A 290 -26.02 8.29 -38.91
CA ASN A 290 -27.29 7.64 -38.56
C ASN A 290 -27.53 6.39 -39.40
N GLY A 291 -28.06 5.35 -38.74
CA GLY A 291 -28.49 4.13 -39.39
C GLY A 291 -29.78 4.32 -40.21
N PRO A 292 -30.07 3.38 -41.12
CA PRO A 292 -31.27 3.44 -41.97
C PRO A 292 -32.56 3.28 -41.19
N ASP A 293 -32.55 2.67 -40.03
CA ASP A 293 -33.71 2.47 -39.16
C ASP A 293 -34.06 3.71 -38.32
N LYS A 294 -33.16 4.73 -38.29
CA LYS A 294 -33.30 5.97 -37.50
C LYS A 294 -33.55 5.74 -36.00
N GLN A 295 -33.10 4.62 -35.49
CA GLN A 295 -33.15 4.30 -34.06
C GLN A 295 -31.83 4.73 -33.38
N TYR A 296 -31.73 4.45 -32.09
CA TYR A 296 -30.49 4.65 -31.34
C TYR A 296 -29.57 3.44 -31.49
N GLY A 297 -28.32 3.66 -31.82
CA GLY A 297 -27.29 2.66 -31.84
C GLY A 297 -26.11 3.05 -30.96
N TYR A 298 -25.31 2.07 -30.63
CA TYR A 298 -24.23 2.22 -29.68
C TYR A 298 -22.96 1.55 -30.21
N PHE A 299 -21.85 2.19 -29.97
CA PHE A 299 -20.54 1.66 -30.28
C PHE A 299 -19.80 1.42 -28.96
N ALA A 300 -19.59 0.16 -28.59
CA ALA A 300 -19.06 -0.19 -27.29
C ALA A 300 -17.74 -0.93 -27.39
N THR A 301 -16.85 -0.69 -26.43
CA THR A 301 -15.61 -1.47 -26.26
C THR A 301 -15.94 -2.91 -25.88
N ASN A 302 -15.21 -3.88 -26.47
CA ASN A 302 -15.32 -5.29 -26.07
C ASN A 302 -14.66 -5.58 -24.73
N GLN A 303 -13.76 -4.69 -24.30
CA GLN A 303 -13.08 -4.77 -23.02
C GLN A 303 -13.84 -3.97 -21.96
N TYR A 304 -13.95 -4.52 -20.76
CA TYR A 304 -14.49 -3.84 -19.59
C TYR A 304 -13.38 -3.06 -18.88
N TYR A 305 -13.75 -1.90 -18.32
CA TYR A 305 -12.86 -1.03 -17.57
C TYR A 305 -13.44 -0.78 -16.18
N LYS A 306 -12.62 -0.85 -15.14
CA LYS A 306 -13.04 -0.64 -13.76
C LYS A 306 -12.79 0.80 -13.29
N ASN A 307 -11.50 1.14 -13.16
CA ASN A 307 -11.05 2.47 -12.78
C ASN A 307 -10.32 3.06 -13.97
N PHE A 308 -10.75 4.20 -14.44
CA PHE A 308 -10.18 4.80 -15.64
C PHE A 308 -10.34 6.31 -15.65
N ASP A 309 -9.39 6.97 -16.31
CA ASP A 309 -9.50 8.33 -16.79
C ASP A 309 -9.74 8.28 -18.29
N LEU A 310 -10.89 8.79 -18.74
CA LEU A 310 -11.23 8.85 -20.16
C LEU A 310 -11.20 10.30 -20.64
N THR A 311 -10.30 10.58 -21.57
CA THR A 311 -10.26 11.87 -22.27
C THR A 311 -10.68 11.69 -23.70
N LEU A 312 -11.65 12.47 -24.15
CA LEU A 312 -12.08 12.51 -25.53
C LEU A 312 -12.41 13.94 -25.97
N LYS A 313 -12.28 14.18 -27.25
CA LYS A 313 -12.80 15.40 -27.89
C LYS A 313 -13.96 15.01 -28.79
N PHE A 314 -15.03 15.77 -28.74
CA PHE A 314 -16.17 15.54 -29.61
C PHE A 314 -16.55 16.80 -30.39
N LYS A 315 -17.13 16.58 -31.56
CA LYS A 315 -17.73 17.63 -32.38
C LYS A 315 -19.14 17.20 -32.78
N GLN A 316 -20.10 17.96 -32.34
CA GLN A 316 -21.49 17.76 -32.70
C GLN A 316 -21.82 18.55 -33.97
N VAL A 317 -22.51 17.92 -34.92
CA VAL A 317 -23.06 18.58 -36.11
C VAL A 317 -24.44 19.12 -35.76
N THR A 318 -24.95 20.01 -36.59
CA THR A 318 -26.27 20.63 -36.40
C THR A 318 -27.36 19.60 -36.13
N ASN A 319 -28.14 19.83 -35.06
CA ASN A 319 -29.18 18.95 -34.58
C ASN A 319 -28.73 17.52 -34.17
N GLY A 320 -27.42 17.30 -33.97
CA GLY A 320 -26.91 16.04 -33.50
C GLY A 320 -27.24 15.81 -32.01
N ASN A 321 -27.38 14.56 -31.64
CA ASN A 321 -27.46 14.10 -30.26
C ASN A 321 -26.54 12.91 -30.09
N SER A 322 -25.72 12.91 -29.06
CA SER A 322 -24.82 11.82 -28.74
C SER A 322 -24.44 11.85 -27.26
N GLY A 323 -23.81 10.79 -26.75
CA GLY A 323 -23.36 10.69 -25.39
C GLY A 323 -22.26 9.66 -25.22
N VAL A 324 -21.61 9.69 -24.08
CA VAL A 324 -20.65 8.67 -23.63
C VAL A 324 -21.23 7.95 -22.44
N PHE A 325 -21.41 6.66 -22.58
CA PHE A 325 -21.89 5.77 -21.54
C PHE A 325 -20.69 5.08 -20.88
N PHE A 326 -20.69 4.97 -19.57
CA PHE A 326 -19.70 4.23 -18.81
C PHE A 326 -20.39 3.30 -17.80
N ARG A 327 -19.69 2.22 -17.42
CA ARG A 327 -20.26 1.17 -16.55
C ARG A 327 -21.56 0.59 -17.05
N SER A 328 -21.70 0.50 -18.36
CA SER A 328 -22.89 0.01 -19.04
C SER A 328 -22.70 -1.44 -19.46
N PHE A 329 -23.80 -2.16 -19.58
CA PHE A 329 -23.83 -3.51 -20.14
C PHE A 329 -24.91 -3.62 -21.22
N VAL A 330 -24.79 -4.62 -22.08
CA VAL A 330 -25.71 -4.86 -23.19
C VAL A 330 -26.48 -6.13 -22.93
N GLU A 331 -27.82 -6.06 -22.94
CA GLU A 331 -28.72 -7.21 -22.87
C GLU A 331 -29.30 -7.53 -24.26
N PRO A 332 -29.40 -8.82 -24.67
CA PRO A 332 -30.14 -9.22 -25.86
C PRO A 332 -31.66 -9.30 -25.59
N PRO A 333 -32.53 -8.85 -26.52
CA PRO A 333 -32.24 -8.07 -27.70
C PRO A 333 -31.77 -6.67 -27.33
N VAL A 334 -30.87 -6.08 -28.07
CA VAL A 334 -30.03 -4.93 -27.76
C VAL A 334 -30.76 -3.87 -26.91
N LYS A 335 -30.59 -3.92 -25.60
CA LYS A 335 -30.91 -2.85 -24.66
C LYS A 335 -29.64 -2.46 -23.94
N ILE A 336 -29.29 -1.17 -23.92
CA ILE A 336 -28.17 -0.65 -23.15
C ILE A 336 -28.74 0.01 -21.91
N HIS A 337 -28.21 -0.43 -20.76
CA HIS A 337 -28.49 0.13 -19.45
C HIS A 337 -27.23 0.83 -18.95
N GLY A 338 -27.32 2.12 -18.68
CA GLY A 338 -26.24 2.97 -18.18
C GLY A 338 -26.65 3.72 -16.92
#